data_46d746a9e6d173420868ce48869f53e2
#
_entry.id   46d746a9e6d173420868ce48869f53e2
#
_cell.length_a   1.000
_cell.length_b   1.000
_cell.length_c   1.000
_cell.angle_alpha   90.00
_cell.angle_beta   90.00
_cell.angle_gamma   90.00
#
_symmetry.space_group_name_H-M   'P 1'
#
loop_
_entity.id
_entity.type
_entity.pdbx_description
1 polymer ?
#
loop_
_entity_poly.entity_id
_entity_poly.type
_entity_poly.pdbx_seq_one_letter_code
_entity_poly.pdbx_strand_id
1 'polypeptide(L)'
;SYWKEGATAADYWAGIVDAYGGDILTASDAENAGMTIFQHLANITGNAYSYGISAGDDVKSIAGIEKTGKYSLTVHMSEFDATSIYNMSFTIVPLHYYGDPALFNGVDSFGFVKGDLSSVRAKTTQPLGCGPYVFESYNNGVVTLKANEYYYTGKPVIDTILFQEATDSDYVPGIIAGTFDIAAPSISDATLLAIKDANSNSDLVGDTLTTYLVDYRGYGYIGINANLVNVGGDPASEASKNLRKGIMTVLSVYRETVINSYYGDRASVIQYPISNTSWAAPQPTDVGYQIAYSRDVNGN
;
A
#
# COMPACT_ATOMS: atom_id res chain seq x y z
N SER A 1 -17.63 -2.52 8.80
CA SER A 1 -17.70 -3.96 8.53
C SER A 1 -18.39 -4.16 7.18
N TYR A 2 -17.76 -4.91 6.28
CA TYR A 2 -18.33 -5.25 4.96
C TYR A 2 -19.36 -6.41 5.06
N TRP A 3 -19.63 -6.88 6.26
CA TRP A 3 -20.51 -7.99 6.51
C TRP A 3 -21.85 -7.50 7.04
N LYS A 4 -22.93 -8.13 6.61
CA LYS A 4 -24.24 -7.92 7.22
C LYS A 4 -24.12 -8.22 8.71
N GLU A 5 -24.80 -7.46 9.53
CA GLU A 5 -24.92 -7.75 10.95
C GLU A 5 -25.45 -9.16 11.18
N GLY A 6 -24.71 -9.95 11.93
CA GLY A 6 -25.02 -11.36 12.22
C GLY A 6 -24.63 -12.37 11.14
N ALA A 7 -24.16 -11.96 9.94
CA ALA A 7 -23.68 -12.90 8.92
C ALA A 7 -22.23 -13.31 9.19
N THR A 8 -21.92 -14.56 8.91
CA THR A 8 -20.59 -15.15 9.02
C THR A 8 -19.95 -15.32 7.64
N ALA A 9 -18.64 -15.54 7.59
CA ALA A 9 -17.96 -15.91 6.36
C ALA A 9 -18.53 -17.22 5.76
N ALA A 10 -19.01 -18.13 6.59
CA ALA A 10 -19.64 -19.38 6.15
C ALA A 10 -20.97 -19.13 5.43
N ASP A 11 -21.75 -18.14 5.86
CA ASP A 11 -23.02 -17.79 5.20
C ASP A 11 -22.77 -17.25 3.79
N TYR A 12 -21.73 -16.44 3.62
CA TYR A 12 -21.34 -15.92 2.30
C TYR A 12 -20.77 -17.01 1.40
N TRP A 13 -19.95 -17.90 1.97
CA TRP A 13 -19.44 -19.05 1.22
C TRP A 13 -20.56 -20.00 0.78
N ALA A 14 -21.51 -20.31 1.66
CA ALA A 14 -22.69 -21.09 1.30
C ALA A 14 -23.47 -20.46 0.15
N GLY A 15 -23.64 -19.15 0.14
CA GLY A 15 -24.26 -18.42 -0.96
C GLY A 15 -23.49 -18.52 -2.28
N ILE A 16 -22.16 -18.46 -2.25
CA ILE A 16 -21.30 -18.65 -3.44
C ILE A 16 -21.41 -20.09 -3.96
N VAL A 17 -21.42 -21.09 -3.07
CA VAL A 17 -21.57 -22.50 -3.43
C VAL A 17 -22.94 -22.74 -4.08
N ASP A 18 -24.01 -22.20 -3.51
CA ASP A 18 -25.36 -22.33 -4.03
C ASP A 18 -25.54 -21.71 -5.41
N ALA A 19 -25.02 -20.46 -5.60
CA ALA A 19 -25.22 -19.71 -6.83
C ALA A 19 -24.20 -20.08 -7.96
N TYR A 20 -22.99 -20.46 -7.60
CA TYR A 20 -21.87 -20.63 -8.55
C TYR A 20 -21.10 -21.93 -8.37
N GLY A 21 -21.62 -22.90 -7.62
CA GLY A 21 -20.95 -24.18 -7.36
C GLY A 21 -19.61 -24.05 -6.62
N GLY A 22 -19.37 -22.92 -5.96
CA GLY A 22 -18.11 -22.63 -5.27
C GLY A 22 -17.02 -22.04 -6.17
N ASP A 23 -17.33 -21.73 -7.43
CA ASP A 23 -16.37 -21.09 -8.35
C ASP A 23 -16.27 -19.59 -8.08
N ILE A 24 -15.23 -19.21 -7.36
CA ILE A 24 -14.94 -17.80 -7.01
C ILE A 24 -14.64 -16.96 -8.26
N LEU A 25 -14.03 -17.53 -9.30
CA LEU A 25 -13.70 -16.78 -10.52
C LEU A 25 -14.98 -16.41 -11.25
N THR A 26 -15.89 -17.35 -11.42
CA THR A 26 -17.21 -17.07 -11.99
C THR A 26 -18.00 -16.10 -11.13
N ALA A 27 -17.96 -16.21 -9.81
CA ALA A 27 -18.62 -15.28 -8.90
C ALA A 27 -18.02 -13.87 -8.95
N SER A 28 -16.74 -13.74 -9.29
CA SER A 28 -16.04 -12.45 -9.42
C SER A 28 -16.08 -11.85 -10.82
N ASP A 29 -16.54 -12.61 -11.81
CA ASP A 29 -16.60 -12.16 -13.21
C ASP A 29 -17.72 -11.13 -13.40
N ALA A 30 -17.33 -9.86 -13.49
CA ALA A 30 -18.26 -8.75 -13.68
C ALA A 30 -18.93 -8.77 -15.06
N GLU A 31 -18.34 -9.42 -16.07
CA GLU A 31 -18.88 -9.48 -17.42
C GLU A 31 -20.07 -10.44 -17.51
N ASN A 32 -20.09 -11.51 -16.72
CA ASN A 32 -21.18 -12.47 -16.69
C ASN A 32 -22.51 -11.90 -16.22
N ALA A 33 -22.51 -10.86 -15.41
CA ALA A 33 -23.72 -10.29 -14.85
C ALA A 33 -23.76 -8.75 -14.82
N GLY A 34 -22.69 -8.09 -15.30
CA GLY A 34 -22.55 -6.64 -15.20
C GLY A 34 -22.49 -6.14 -13.76
N MET A 35 -22.16 -7.00 -12.80
CA MET A 35 -22.10 -6.70 -11.38
C MET A 35 -20.73 -7.02 -10.80
N THR A 36 -20.34 -6.27 -9.78
CA THR A 36 -19.14 -6.61 -9.00
C THR A 36 -19.39 -7.81 -8.09
N ILE A 37 -18.33 -8.45 -7.61
CA ILE A 37 -18.41 -9.54 -6.61
C ILE A 37 -19.26 -9.14 -5.39
N PHE A 38 -19.21 -7.87 -4.99
CA PHE A 38 -19.98 -7.37 -3.86
C PHE A 38 -21.48 -7.27 -4.14
N GLN A 39 -21.85 -6.90 -5.35
CA GLN A 39 -23.25 -6.91 -5.78
C GLN A 39 -23.79 -8.33 -5.87
N HIS A 40 -22.98 -9.26 -6.37
CA HIS A 40 -23.31 -10.68 -6.36
C HIS A 40 -23.54 -11.20 -4.95
N LEU A 41 -22.62 -10.92 -4.03
CA LEU A 41 -22.74 -11.32 -2.63
C LEU A 41 -23.99 -10.71 -1.97
N ALA A 42 -24.30 -9.46 -2.26
CA ALA A 42 -25.52 -8.80 -1.77
C ALA A 42 -26.79 -9.50 -2.27
N ASN A 43 -26.83 -9.87 -3.53
CA ASN A 43 -27.98 -10.55 -4.14
C ASN A 43 -28.14 -11.97 -3.57
N ILE A 44 -27.05 -12.73 -3.44
CA ILE A 44 -27.07 -14.11 -2.91
C ILE A 44 -27.53 -14.12 -1.46
N THR A 45 -27.11 -13.17 -0.65
CA THR A 45 -27.43 -13.10 0.77
C THR A 45 -28.78 -12.41 1.05
N GLY A 46 -29.46 -11.93 0.03
CA GLY A 46 -30.72 -11.17 0.18
C GLY A 46 -30.57 -9.86 0.90
N ASN A 47 -29.37 -9.30 0.93
CA ASN A 47 -29.04 -8.04 1.58
C ASN A 47 -28.59 -7.01 0.58
N ALA A 48 -29.04 -5.80 0.72
CA ALA A 48 -28.39 -4.67 0.12
C ALA A 48 -27.00 -4.54 0.69
N TYR A 49 -26.01 -5.05 -0.02
CA TYR A 49 -24.61 -4.72 0.27
C TYR A 49 -24.43 -3.25 -0.04
N SER A 50 -24.32 -2.47 0.99
CA SER A 50 -24.05 -1.06 0.87
C SER A 50 -22.60 -0.86 0.46
N TYR A 51 -22.37 -0.29 -0.70
CA TYR A 51 -21.04 0.20 -1.06
C TYR A 51 -20.64 1.30 -0.09
N GLY A 52 -19.63 1.02 0.67
CA GLY A 52 -19.15 1.94 1.67
C GLY A 52 -19.61 1.56 3.07
N ILE A 53 -19.06 2.25 4.01
CA ILE A 53 -19.35 2.03 5.42
C ILE A 53 -20.68 2.71 5.71
N SER A 54 -21.73 1.93 5.87
CA SER A 54 -22.96 2.41 6.48
C SER A 54 -22.98 1.94 7.91
N ALA A 55 -22.46 2.72 8.80
CA ALA A 55 -22.58 2.50 10.21
C ALA A 55 -23.06 3.78 10.87
N GLY A 56 -24.14 3.68 11.65
CA GLY A 56 -24.69 4.80 12.40
C GLY A 56 -25.51 5.80 11.58
N ASP A 57 -25.84 6.88 12.23
CA ASP A 57 -26.64 7.96 11.70
C ASP A 57 -25.91 8.74 10.59
N ASP A 58 -26.68 9.38 9.73
CA ASP A 58 -26.14 10.27 8.72
C ASP A 58 -25.45 11.46 9.36
N VAL A 59 -24.14 11.57 9.14
CA VAL A 59 -23.39 12.76 9.51
C VAL A 59 -23.29 13.70 8.32
N LYS A 60 -23.57 14.98 8.56
CA LYS A 60 -23.57 16.01 7.51
C LYS A 60 -22.18 16.43 7.10
N SER A 61 -21.21 16.30 7.99
CA SER A 61 -19.82 16.71 7.76
C SER A 61 -18.87 15.92 8.64
N ILE A 62 -17.59 15.91 8.29
CA ILE A 62 -16.52 15.43 9.16
C ILE A 62 -16.21 16.53 10.16
N ALA A 63 -16.58 16.36 11.44
CA ALA A 63 -16.41 17.36 12.49
C ALA A 63 -14.95 17.81 12.69
N GLY A 64 -14.00 16.93 12.37
CA GLY A 64 -12.56 17.22 12.46
C GLY A 64 -11.99 18.03 11.30
N ILE A 65 -12.77 18.35 10.24
CA ILE A 65 -12.28 19.11 9.08
C ILE A 65 -13.20 20.30 8.84
N GLU A 66 -12.66 21.50 9.01
CA GLU A 66 -13.38 22.77 8.85
C GLU A 66 -12.77 23.60 7.72
N LYS A 67 -13.58 24.03 6.76
CA LYS A 67 -13.18 25.02 5.76
C LYS A 67 -13.22 26.42 6.35
N THR A 68 -12.06 26.98 6.67
CA THR A 68 -11.93 28.30 7.32
C THR A 68 -11.77 29.47 6.35
N GLY A 69 -11.59 29.19 5.04
CA GLY A 69 -11.49 30.24 4.03
C GLY A 69 -11.51 29.70 2.60
N LYS A 70 -11.31 30.58 1.62
CA LYS A 70 -11.30 30.20 0.22
C LYS A 70 -10.21 29.18 -0.11
N TYR A 71 -9.07 29.28 0.55
CA TYR A 71 -7.87 28.46 0.33
C TYR A 71 -7.31 27.87 1.62
N SER A 72 -8.10 27.83 2.68
CA SER A 72 -7.68 27.34 3.99
C SER A 72 -8.69 26.39 4.59
N LEU A 73 -8.18 25.40 5.28
CA LEU A 73 -8.94 24.48 6.12
C LEU A 73 -8.21 24.28 7.45
N THR A 74 -8.96 23.93 8.47
CA THR A 74 -8.42 23.56 9.78
C THR A 74 -8.78 22.11 10.05
N VAL A 75 -7.79 21.34 10.50
CA VAL A 75 -8.01 19.96 10.95
C VAL A 75 -7.91 19.94 12.47
N HIS A 76 -8.99 19.50 13.12
CA HIS A 76 -9.09 19.35 14.57
C HIS A 76 -8.75 17.90 14.95
N MET A 77 -7.82 17.71 15.83
CA MET A 77 -7.43 16.39 16.35
C MET A 77 -7.90 16.24 17.79
N SER A 78 -8.27 15.01 18.17
CA SER A 78 -8.71 14.70 19.53
C SER A 78 -7.58 14.74 20.56
N GLU A 79 -6.34 14.49 20.10
CA GLU A 79 -5.13 14.49 20.93
C GLU A 79 -3.91 14.89 20.10
N PHE A 80 -2.83 15.21 20.77
CA PHE A 80 -1.57 15.51 20.10
C PHE A 80 -0.92 14.22 19.58
N ASP A 81 -0.67 14.19 18.26
CA ASP A 81 0.14 13.18 17.60
C ASP A 81 1.22 13.88 16.76
N ALA A 82 2.48 13.71 17.13
CA ALA A 82 3.61 14.32 16.46
C ALA A 82 3.76 13.86 14.98
N THR A 83 3.20 12.70 14.63
CA THR A 83 3.28 12.13 13.27
C THR A 83 2.08 12.49 12.41
N SER A 84 1.06 13.12 12.96
CA SER A 84 -0.20 13.44 12.27
C SER A 84 -0.01 14.25 10.98
N ILE A 85 1.04 15.06 10.90
CA ILE A 85 1.35 15.84 9.69
C ILE A 85 1.54 14.95 8.45
N TYR A 86 2.03 13.73 8.60
CA TYR A 86 2.18 12.78 7.50
C TYR A 86 0.83 12.23 7.02
N ASN A 87 -0.18 12.25 7.88
CA ASN A 87 -1.55 11.84 7.56
C ASN A 87 -2.34 12.95 6.87
N MET A 88 -1.80 14.18 6.81
CA MET A 88 -2.42 15.33 6.13
C MET A 88 -2.15 15.39 4.63
N SER A 89 -1.52 14.37 4.05
CA SER A 89 -1.30 14.26 2.62
C SER A 89 -2.57 13.81 1.90
N PHE A 90 -3.42 14.76 1.52
CA PHE A 90 -4.64 14.49 0.78
C PHE A 90 -4.44 14.71 -0.72
N THR A 91 -4.97 13.80 -1.52
CA THR A 91 -5.06 14.03 -2.96
C THR A 91 -6.20 15.02 -3.23
N ILE A 92 -5.85 16.18 -3.79
CA ILE A 92 -6.84 17.20 -4.17
C ILE A 92 -7.30 16.92 -5.59
N VAL A 93 -8.59 16.68 -5.77
CA VAL A 93 -9.18 16.31 -7.05
C VAL A 93 -10.35 17.24 -7.42
N PRO A 94 -10.58 17.50 -8.72
CA PRO A 94 -11.66 18.40 -9.16
C PRO A 94 -13.03 17.72 -9.06
N LEU A 95 -13.95 18.38 -8.34
CA LEU A 95 -15.31 17.91 -8.15
C LEU A 95 -16.06 17.72 -9.47
N HIS A 96 -15.91 18.65 -10.41
CA HIS A 96 -16.63 18.61 -11.69
C HIS A 96 -16.24 17.41 -12.57
N TYR A 97 -15.15 16.74 -12.26
CA TYR A 97 -14.70 15.56 -12.99
C TYR A 97 -15.04 14.26 -12.26
N TYR A 98 -14.79 14.20 -10.94
CA TYR A 98 -14.97 12.99 -10.14
C TYR A 98 -16.34 12.86 -9.50
N GLY A 99 -17.05 13.97 -9.27
CA GLY A 99 -18.38 14.01 -8.67
C GLY A 99 -19.38 14.76 -9.55
N ASP A 100 -20.53 15.10 -8.96
CA ASP A 100 -21.57 15.89 -9.59
C ASP A 100 -21.69 17.25 -8.86
N PRO A 101 -21.32 18.37 -9.52
CA PRO A 101 -21.47 19.70 -8.93
C PRO A 101 -22.91 20.05 -8.54
N ALA A 102 -23.91 19.46 -9.18
CA ALA A 102 -25.33 19.70 -8.85
C ALA A 102 -25.71 19.11 -7.49
N LEU A 103 -24.97 18.11 -7.03
CA LEU A 103 -25.13 17.51 -5.70
C LEU A 103 -24.31 18.23 -4.62
N PHE A 104 -23.58 19.29 -4.97
CA PHE A 104 -22.73 20.00 -4.01
C PHE A 104 -23.47 21.21 -3.44
N ASN A 105 -23.73 21.20 -2.12
CA ASN A 105 -24.24 22.38 -1.40
C ASN A 105 -23.29 22.90 -0.31
N GLY A 106 -22.18 22.17 -0.04
CA GLY A 106 -21.17 22.57 0.93
C GLY A 106 -21.58 22.45 2.39
N VAL A 107 -22.73 21.86 2.70
CA VAL A 107 -23.28 21.70 4.05
C VAL A 107 -23.45 20.24 4.42
N ASP A 108 -24.17 19.48 3.63
CA ASP A 108 -24.49 18.08 3.87
C ASP A 108 -24.45 17.23 2.58
N SER A 109 -24.09 17.85 1.48
CA SER A 109 -23.86 17.18 0.21
C SER A 109 -22.60 17.73 -0.46
N PHE A 110 -21.67 16.84 -0.79
CA PHE A 110 -20.33 17.17 -1.26
C PHE A 110 -20.06 16.69 -2.69
N GLY A 111 -21.12 16.58 -3.50
CA GLY A 111 -21.02 16.19 -4.90
C GLY A 111 -21.09 14.69 -5.14
N PHE A 112 -21.52 13.92 -4.16
CA PHE A 112 -21.70 12.47 -4.25
C PHE A 112 -22.97 12.05 -3.52
N VAL A 113 -23.58 10.97 -4.01
CA VAL A 113 -24.58 10.24 -3.23
C VAL A 113 -23.82 9.46 -2.14
N LYS A 114 -24.31 9.52 -0.91
CA LYS A 114 -23.68 8.82 0.21
C LYS A 114 -23.52 7.31 -0.11
N GLY A 115 -22.30 6.82 0.05
CA GLY A 115 -21.95 5.41 -0.23
C GLY A 115 -21.73 5.07 -1.70
N ASP A 116 -21.99 5.98 -2.64
CA ASP A 116 -21.76 5.77 -4.06
C ASP A 116 -20.50 6.52 -4.56
N LEU A 117 -19.46 5.76 -4.90
CA LEU A 117 -18.22 6.24 -5.53
C LEU A 117 -18.07 5.71 -6.96
N SER A 118 -19.14 5.31 -7.62
CA SER A 118 -19.11 4.77 -8.98
C SER A 118 -18.51 5.76 -9.98
N SER A 119 -18.83 7.05 -9.86
CA SER A 119 -18.26 8.12 -10.69
C SER A 119 -16.74 8.22 -10.54
N VAL A 120 -16.20 8.07 -9.33
CA VAL A 120 -14.74 8.06 -9.06
C VAL A 120 -14.10 6.83 -9.66
N ARG A 121 -14.71 5.66 -9.44
CA ARG A 121 -14.18 4.38 -9.95
C ARG A 121 -14.11 4.34 -11.47
N ALA A 122 -15.10 4.92 -12.15
CA ALA A 122 -15.11 5.02 -13.61
C ALA A 122 -13.99 5.91 -14.17
N LYS A 123 -13.32 6.72 -13.31
CA LYS A 123 -12.25 7.64 -13.71
C LYS A 123 -10.84 7.18 -13.29
N THR A 124 -10.70 6.02 -12.65
CA THR A 124 -9.40 5.54 -12.16
C THR A 124 -8.36 5.30 -13.27
N THR A 125 -8.82 4.98 -14.48
CA THR A 125 -7.98 4.79 -15.66
C THR A 125 -7.80 6.06 -16.50
N GLN A 126 -8.44 7.16 -16.14
CA GLN A 126 -8.37 8.46 -16.82
C GLN A 126 -8.27 9.58 -15.78
N PRO A 127 -7.19 9.63 -14.99
CA PRO A 127 -7.08 10.59 -13.90
C PRO A 127 -7.00 12.03 -14.41
N LEU A 128 -7.66 12.94 -13.69
CA LEU A 128 -7.52 14.38 -13.88
C LEU A 128 -7.00 15.02 -12.59
N GLY A 129 -5.92 15.75 -12.70
CA GLY A 129 -5.27 16.44 -11.59
C GLY A 129 -4.66 17.77 -12.01
N CYS A 130 -3.96 18.42 -11.09
CA CYS A 130 -3.25 19.68 -11.29
C CYS A 130 -1.73 19.53 -11.15
N GLY A 131 -1.21 18.33 -11.33
CA GLY A 131 0.21 18.02 -11.25
C GLY A 131 1.03 18.55 -12.43
N PRO A 132 2.35 18.32 -12.42
CA PRO A 132 3.25 18.79 -13.49
C PRO A 132 3.00 18.10 -14.83
N TYR A 133 2.35 16.94 -14.83
CA TYR A 133 2.01 16.19 -16.02
C TYR A 133 0.53 15.85 -16.07
N VAL A 134 -0.01 15.77 -17.28
CA VAL A 134 -1.40 15.41 -17.60
C VAL A 134 -1.41 14.02 -18.22
N PHE A 135 -2.34 13.18 -17.81
CA PHE A 135 -2.57 11.88 -18.42
C PHE A 135 -3.06 12.06 -19.87
N GLU A 136 -2.40 11.42 -20.82
CA GLU A 136 -2.78 11.43 -22.24
C GLU A 136 -3.43 10.12 -22.64
N SER A 137 -2.77 8.99 -22.38
CA SER A 137 -3.28 7.67 -22.78
C SER A 137 -2.67 6.52 -21.98
N TYR A 138 -3.37 5.37 -22.04
CA TYR A 138 -2.85 4.07 -21.62
C TYR A 138 -3.08 3.08 -22.77
N ASN A 139 -1.99 2.54 -23.33
CA ASN A 139 -2.05 1.58 -24.41
C ASN A 139 -0.97 0.52 -24.24
N ASN A 140 -1.36 -0.76 -24.30
CA ASN A 140 -0.43 -1.90 -24.29
C ASN A 140 0.62 -1.86 -23.17
N GLY A 141 0.20 -1.57 -21.93
CA GLY A 141 1.13 -1.50 -20.79
C GLY A 141 1.94 -0.20 -20.71
N VAL A 142 1.68 0.78 -21.58
CA VAL A 142 2.36 2.09 -21.57
C VAL A 142 1.39 3.19 -21.19
N VAL A 143 1.68 3.91 -20.12
CA VAL A 143 1.02 5.16 -19.75
C VAL A 143 1.81 6.32 -20.34
N THR A 144 1.13 7.17 -21.11
CA THR A 144 1.70 8.40 -21.66
C THR A 144 1.23 9.61 -20.84
N LEU A 145 2.17 10.40 -20.37
CA LEU A 145 1.94 11.67 -19.70
C LEU A 145 2.55 12.82 -20.50
N LYS A 146 1.83 13.94 -20.58
CA LYS A 146 2.30 15.19 -21.21
C LYS A 146 2.54 16.28 -20.19
N ALA A 147 3.55 17.11 -20.41
CA ALA A 147 3.83 18.27 -19.57
C ALA A 147 2.61 19.19 -19.48
N ASN A 148 2.25 19.57 -18.26
CA ASN A 148 1.17 20.52 -17.98
C ASN A 148 1.67 21.94 -18.15
N GLU A 149 1.18 22.63 -19.18
CA GLU A 149 1.57 24.02 -19.47
C GLU A 149 1.10 25.01 -18.39
N TYR A 150 0.07 24.62 -17.61
CA TYR A 150 -0.52 25.44 -16.55
C TYR A 150 -0.04 25.06 -15.16
N TYR A 151 1.03 24.27 -15.06
CA TYR A 151 1.55 23.89 -13.75
C TYR A 151 2.05 25.12 -12.98
N TYR A 152 1.71 25.22 -11.70
CA TYR A 152 1.88 26.45 -10.92
C TYR A 152 3.34 26.94 -10.76
N THR A 153 4.32 26.06 -10.90
CA THR A 153 5.76 26.42 -10.89
C THR A 153 6.35 26.56 -12.30
N GLY A 154 5.50 26.48 -13.33
CA GLY A 154 5.89 26.53 -14.74
C GLY A 154 5.89 25.16 -15.41
N LYS A 155 5.84 25.16 -16.74
CA LYS A 155 5.85 23.94 -17.56
C LYS A 155 7.12 23.12 -17.29
N PRO A 156 7.00 21.80 -17.07
CA PRO A 156 8.16 20.90 -17.00
C PRO A 156 9.02 20.94 -18.27
N VAL A 157 10.32 20.74 -18.09
CA VAL A 157 11.29 20.74 -19.21
C VAL A 157 11.11 19.52 -20.11
N ILE A 158 10.78 18.37 -19.54
CA ILE A 158 10.51 17.13 -20.28
C ILE A 158 9.06 17.15 -20.75
N ASP A 159 8.83 17.16 -22.05
CA ASP A 159 7.48 17.28 -22.62
C ASP A 159 6.63 16.01 -22.46
N THR A 160 7.24 14.84 -22.47
CA THR A 160 6.52 13.56 -22.43
C THR A 160 7.25 12.59 -21.51
N ILE A 161 6.47 11.93 -20.64
CA ILE A 161 6.93 10.80 -19.84
C ILE A 161 6.14 9.56 -20.24
N LEU A 162 6.85 8.46 -20.47
CA LEU A 162 6.27 7.15 -20.71
C LEU A 162 6.56 6.26 -19.48
N PHE A 163 5.51 5.72 -18.86
CA PHE A 163 5.65 4.64 -17.89
C PHE A 163 5.30 3.33 -18.57
N GLN A 164 6.28 2.49 -18.71
CA GLN A 164 6.13 1.19 -19.36
C GLN A 164 6.22 0.07 -18.34
N GLU A 165 5.28 -0.86 -18.39
CA GLU A 165 5.36 -2.09 -17.63
C GLU A 165 6.50 -2.97 -18.17
N ALA A 166 7.35 -3.46 -17.28
CA ALA A 166 8.46 -4.33 -17.59
C ALA A 166 8.72 -5.30 -16.42
N THR A 167 9.41 -6.40 -16.70
CA THR A 167 9.82 -7.32 -15.64
C THR A 167 11.13 -6.89 -15.00
N ASP A 168 11.38 -7.32 -13.77
CA ASP A 168 12.61 -6.98 -13.03
C ASP A 168 13.89 -7.36 -13.81
N SER A 169 13.84 -8.46 -14.56
CA SER A 169 14.94 -8.93 -15.40
C SER A 169 15.22 -8.02 -16.62
N ASP A 170 14.25 -7.18 -17.02
CA ASP A 170 14.38 -6.31 -18.19
C ASP A 170 15.00 -4.95 -17.87
N TYR A 171 15.01 -4.54 -16.59
CA TYR A 171 15.39 -3.19 -16.21
C TYR A 171 16.85 -2.87 -16.52
N VAL A 172 17.80 -3.65 -16.04
CA VAL A 172 19.23 -3.37 -16.27
C VAL A 172 19.59 -3.49 -17.76
N PRO A 173 19.24 -4.58 -18.46
CA PRO A 173 19.48 -4.67 -19.91
C PRO A 173 18.79 -3.55 -20.71
N GLY A 174 17.59 -3.17 -20.32
CA GLY A 174 16.82 -2.12 -21.02
C GLY A 174 17.44 -0.73 -20.91
N ILE A 175 18.01 -0.37 -19.75
CA ILE A 175 18.77 0.88 -19.61
C ILE A 175 20.05 0.83 -20.44
N ILE A 176 20.80 -0.27 -20.40
CA ILE A 176 22.02 -0.43 -21.22
C ILE A 176 21.72 -0.30 -22.71
N ALA A 177 20.60 -0.86 -23.15
CA ALA A 177 20.15 -0.79 -24.55
C ALA A 177 19.50 0.55 -24.92
N GLY A 178 19.25 1.45 -23.96
CA GLY A 178 18.55 2.71 -24.18
C GLY A 178 17.04 2.56 -24.41
N THR A 179 16.45 1.42 -24.01
CA THR A 179 14.99 1.20 -24.04
C THR A 179 14.30 1.96 -22.93
N PHE A 180 14.97 2.08 -21.79
CA PHE A 180 14.54 2.86 -20.63
C PHE A 180 15.58 3.92 -20.29
N ASP A 181 15.12 5.09 -19.83
CA ASP A 181 15.98 6.15 -19.30
C ASP A 181 16.14 6.02 -17.78
N ILE A 182 15.12 5.51 -17.10
CA ILE A 182 15.06 5.33 -15.64
C ILE A 182 14.38 4.00 -15.35
N ALA A 183 14.94 3.24 -14.42
CA ALA A 183 14.32 2.03 -13.87
C ALA A 183 14.63 1.87 -12.39
N ALA A 184 13.81 1.10 -11.68
CA ALA A 184 13.97 0.80 -10.27
C ALA A 184 13.95 -0.73 -10.06
N PRO A 185 15.00 -1.45 -10.43
CA PRO A 185 15.09 -2.89 -10.25
C PRO A 185 15.12 -3.27 -8.77
N SER A 186 14.68 -4.49 -8.47
CA SER A 186 14.84 -5.06 -7.13
C SER A 186 16.33 -5.19 -6.78
N ILE A 187 16.67 -4.79 -5.56
CA ILE A 187 18.04 -4.88 -5.09
C ILE A 187 18.40 -6.32 -4.75
N SER A 188 19.32 -6.90 -5.53
CA SER A 188 19.91 -8.22 -5.29
C SER A 188 21.40 -8.18 -5.62
N ASP A 189 22.17 -9.17 -5.17
CA ASP A 189 23.58 -9.26 -5.53
C ASP A 189 23.78 -9.42 -7.04
N ALA A 190 22.90 -10.17 -7.70
CA ALA A 190 22.91 -10.33 -9.16
C ALA A 190 22.66 -9.00 -9.88
N THR A 191 21.68 -8.21 -9.43
CA THR A 191 21.40 -6.90 -10.00
C THR A 191 22.56 -5.93 -9.82
N LEU A 192 23.13 -5.87 -8.60
CA LEU A 192 24.27 -5.00 -8.33
C LEU A 192 25.51 -5.39 -9.13
N LEU A 193 25.75 -6.70 -9.27
CA LEU A 193 26.85 -7.20 -10.10
C LEU A 193 26.64 -6.83 -11.58
N ALA A 194 25.46 -7.03 -12.12
CA ALA A 194 25.14 -6.65 -13.50
C ALA A 194 25.33 -5.16 -13.79
N ILE A 195 24.98 -4.30 -12.82
CA ILE A 195 25.22 -2.85 -12.92
C ILE A 195 26.72 -2.53 -12.91
N LYS A 196 27.47 -3.15 -12.00
CA LYS A 196 28.93 -2.97 -11.91
C LYS A 196 29.67 -3.49 -13.15
N ASP A 197 29.23 -4.62 -13.68
CA ASP A 197 29.83 -5.20 -14.90
C ASP A 197 29.53 -4.35 -16.15
N ALA A 198 28.44 -3.60 -16.18
CA ALA A 198 28.12 -2.69 -17.27
C ALA A 198 28.97 -1.41 -17.27
N ASN A 199 29.52 -1.02 -16.12
CA ASN A 199 30.35 0.17 -15.96
C ASN A 199 31.85 -0.17 -16.10
N SER A 200 32.60 0.64 -16.83
CA SER A 200 34.05 0.42 -17.03
C SER A 200 34.88 0.50 -15.74
N ASN A 201 34.37 1.20 -14.72
CA ASN A 201 35.00 1.36 -13.41
C ASN A 201 34.55 0.27 -12.40
N SER A 202 33.70 -0.64 -12.79
CA SER A 202 33.11 -1.68 -11.92
C SER A 202 32.43 -1.15 -10.65
N ASP A 203 31.79 0.02 -10.77
CA ASP A 203 31.06 0.65 -9.64
C ASP A 203 29.58 0.89 -10.02
N LEU A 204 28.77 1.27 -9.03
CA LEU A 204 27.34 1.60 -9.20
C LEU A 204 27.11 2.92 -9.94
N VAL A 205 28.08 3.81 -9.90
CA VAL A 205 28.09 5.09 -10.63
C VAL A 205 29.23 5.05 -11.65
N GLY A 206 28.87 4.98 -12.92
CA GLY A 206 29.85 4.85 -13.99
C GLY A 206 29.41 5.53 -15.29
N ASP A 207 30.10 5.15 -16.35
CA ASP A 207 29.94 5.71 -17.68
C ASP A 207 28.72 5.19 -18.45
N THR A 208 28.25 3.99 -18.12
CA THR A 208 27.08 3.39 -18.75
C THR A 208 25.84 3.55 -17.88
N LEU A 209 25.95 3.26 -16.57
CA LEU A 209 24.86 3.33 -15.60
C LEU A 209 25.23 4.20 -14.41
N THR A 210 24.29 5.00 -13.97
CA THR A 210 24.37 5.72 -12.70
C THR A 210 23.26 5.22 -11.78
N THR A 211 23.65 4.61 -10.66
CA THR A 211 22.71 4.00 -9.72
C THR A 211 22.88 4.61 -8.33
N TYR A 212 21.78 5.02 -7.74
CA TYR A 212 21.73 5.49 -6.36
C TYR A 212 20.94 4.50 -5.52
N LEU A 213 21.51 4.10 -4.39
CA LEU A 213 20.80 3.34 -3.37
C LEU A 213 20.12 4.33 -2.42
N VAL A 214 18.86 4.07 -2.13
CA VAL A 214 18.06 4.89 -1.23
C VAL A 214 17.61 4.03 -0.06
N ASP A 215 17.74 4.56 1.15
CA ASP A 215 17.29 3.88 2.36
C ASP A 215 15.78 3.60 2.30
N TYR A 216 15.43 2.35 2.48
CA TYR A 216 14.04 1.93 2.58
C TYR A 216 13.53 2.11 4.01
N ARG A 217 12.45 2.88 4.18
CA ARG A 217 11.86 3.16 5.50
C ARG A 217 10.92 2.06 6.00
N GLY A 218 10.88 0.95 5.33
CA GLY A 218 10.08 -0.20 5.73
C GLY A 218 10.86 -1.19 6.60
N TYR A 219 10.15 -2.18 7.09
CA TYR A 219 10.72 -3.35 7.73
C TYR A 219 9.91 -4.58 7.38
N GLY A 220 10.57 -5.74 7.36
CA GLY A 220 9.94 -7.05 7.26
C GLY A 220 9.75 -7.66 8.64
N TYR A 221 8.75 -8.52 8.77
CA TYR A 221 8.53 -9.28 10.01
C TYR A 221 8.02 -10.69 9.72
N ILE A 222 8.25 -11.59 10.67
CA ILE A 222 7.65 -12.91 10.69
C ILE A 222 6.60 -12.92 11.79
N GLY A 223 5.33 -13.04 11.39
CA GLY A 223 4.20 -13.14 12.31
C GLY A 223 3.84 -14.60 12.60
N ILE A 224 3.54 -14.92 13.86
CA ILE A 224 3.02 -16.24 14.24
C ILE A 224 1.52 -16.12 14.51
N ASN A 225 0.71 -16.85 13.74
CA ASN A 225 -0.72 -16.94 14.00
C ASN A 225 -0.96 -17.79 15.25
N ALA A 226 -1.28 -17.14 16.35
CA ALA A 226 -1.46 -17.80 17.63
C ALA A 226 -2.64 -18.82 17.64
N ASN A 227 -3.66 -18.62 16.81
CA ASN A 227 -4.79 -19.52 16.72
C ASN A 227 -4.44 -20.81 15.96
N LEU A 228 -3.51 -20.75 15.03
CA LEU A 228 -3.10 -21.92 14.24
C LEU A 228 -1.90 -22.64 14.85
N VAL A 229 -0.98 -21.91 15.48
CA VAL A 229 0.20 -22.48 16.15
C VAL A 229 -0.13 -22.70 17.62
N ASN A 230 -0.79 -23.83 17.89
CA ASN A 230 -1.26 -24.22 19.22
C ASN A 230 -1.08 -25.72 19.48
N VAL A 231 -1.24 -26.11 20.74
CA VAL A 231 -1.23 -27.51 21.21
C VAL A 231 -2.62 -27.86 21.69
N GLY A 232 -3.18 -28.91 21.16
CA GLY A 232 -4.48 -29.44 21.59
C GLY A 232 -5.69 -28.52 21.30
N GLY A 233 -5.56 -27.56 20.36
CA GLY A 233 -6.63 -26.65 19.99
C GLY A 233 -6.87 -25.49 20.97
N ASP A 234 -6.03 -25.34 22.00
CA ASP A 234 -6.10 -24.23 22.96
C ASP A 234 -4.92 -23.28 22.81
N PRO A 235 -5.08 -22.13 22.08
CA PRO A 235 -4.03 -21.14 21.89
C PRO A 235 -3.58 -20.45 23.20
N ALA A 236 -4.43 -20.44 24.23
CA ALA A 236 -4.13 -19.77 25.50
C ALA A 236 -3.38 -20.67 26.49
N SER A 237 -3.31 -21.97 26.24
CA SER A 237 -2.60 -22.91 27.11
C SER A 237 -1.10 -22.59 27.22
N GLU A 238 -0.50 -22.95 28.36
CA GLU A 238 0.95 -22.81 28.57
C GLU A 238 1.77 -23.64 27.56
N ALA A 239 1.25 -24.83 27.16
CA ALA A 239 1.89 -25.65 26.13
C ALA A 239 1.95 -24.90 24.78
N SER A 240 0.85 -24.24 24.39
CA SER A 240 0.78 -23.45 23.15
C SER A 240 1.69 -22.21 23.20
N LYS A 241 1.73 -21.50 24.32
CA LYS A 241 2.64 -20.38 24.52
C LYS A 241 4.09 -20.82 24.46
N ASN A 242 4.45 -21.94 25.09
CA ASN A 242 5.80 -22.47 25.07
C ASN A 242 6.21 -22.96 23.67
N LEU A 243 5.30 -23.55 22.89
CA LEU A 243 5.56 -23.90 21.49
C LEU A 243 5.94 -22.66 20.68
N ARG A 244 5.11 -21.60 20.75
CA ARG A 244 5.38 -20.34 20.04
C ARG A 244 6.65 -19.67 20.53
N LYS A 245 6.91 -19.66 21.84
CA LYS A 245 8.16 -19.15 22.42
C LYS A 245 9.36 -19.90 21.88
N GLY A 246 9.31 -21.23 21.81
CA GLY A 246 10.40 -22.05 21.24
C GLY A 246 10.68 -21.70 19.77
N ILE A 247 9.63 -21.59 18.95
CA ILE A 247 9.79 -21.17 17.54
C ILE A 247 10.41 -19.78 17.45
N MET A 248 9.90 -18.81 18.23
CA MET A 248 10.42 -17.44 18.21
C MET A 248 11.87 -17.36 18.72
N THR A 249 12.26 -18.18 19.68
CA THR A 249 13.65 -18.25 20.16
C THR A 249 14.59 -18.71 19.04
N VAL A 250 14.23 -19.76 18.32
CA VAL A 250 15.03 -20.24 17.16
C VAL A 250 15.16 -19.15 16.10
N LEU A 251 14.04 -18.53 15.71
CA LEU A 251 14.04 -17.44 14.73
C LEU A 251 14.89 -16.26 15.20
N SER A 252 14.80 -15.90 16.47
CA SER A 252 15.53 -14.79 17.08
C SER A 252 17.06 -15.03 17.06
N VAL A 253 17.50 -16.25 17.37
CA VAL A 253 18.92 -16.62 17.39
C VAL A 253 19.54 -16.58 16.00
N TYR A 254 18.84 -17.06 14.98
CA TYR A 254 19.38 -17.21 13.63
C TYR A 254 19.06 -16.04 12.68
N ARG A 255 18.24 -15.07 13.09
CA ARG A 255 17.78 -13.99 12.20
C ARG A 255 18.92 -13.16 11.60
N GLU A 256 19.97 -12.83 12.37
CA GLU A 256 21.11 -12.08 11.86
C GLU A 256 21.86 -12.88 10.78
N THR A 257 22.08 -14.16 11.03
CA THR A 257 22.75 -15.04 10.05
C THR A 257 21.96 -15.13 8.75
N VAL A 258 20.65 -15.28 8.84
CA VAL A 258 19.76 -15.38 7.66
C VAL A 258 19.71 -14.04 6.91
N ILE A 259 19.53 -12.93 7.61
CA ILE A 259 19.47 -11.60 6.99
C ILE A 259 20.80 -11.26 6.32
N ASN A 260 21.92 -11.47 7.00
CA ASN A 260 23.24 -11.21 6.41
C ASN A 260 23.55 -12.12 5.21
N SER A 261 23.10 -13.38 5.26
CA SER A 261 23.26 -14.31 4.14
C SER A 261 22.46 -13.90 2.89
N TYR A 262 21.30 -13.26 3.09
CA TYR A 262 20.42 -12.92 1.99
C TYR A 262 20.61 -11.48 1.46
N TYR A 263 20.80 -10.53 2.37
CA TYR A 263 20.89 -9.11 2.03
C TYR A 263 22.32 -8.52 2.16
N GLY A 264 23.26 -9.21 2.81
CA GLY A 264 24.55 -8.62 3.15
C GLY A 264 24.38 -7.38 4.02
N ASP A 265 25.10 -6.32 3.70
CA ASP A 265 25.06 -5.04 4.41
C ASP A 265 23.84 -4.17 4.07
N ARG A 266 22.96 -4.63 3.17
CA ARG A 266 21.79 -3.87 2.72
C ARG A 266 20.58 -3.93 3.66
N ALA A 267 20.61 -4.83 4.62
CA ALA A 267 19.58 -4.93 5.64
C ALA A 267 20.21 -5.23 7.00
N SER A 268 19.54 -4.82 8.05
CA SER A 268 19.94 -5.10 9.43
C SER A 268 18.75 -5.56 10.25
N VAL A 269 19.06 -6.33 11.29
CA VAL A 269 18.06 -6.76 12.26
C VAL A 269 17.66 -5.57 13.13
N ILE A 270 16.37 -5.35 13.29
CA ILE A 270 15.81 -4.33 14.17
C ILE A 270 15.23 -4.94 15.45
N GLN A 271 15.17 -4.16 16.52
CA GLN A 271 14.66 -4.58 17.83
C GLN A 271 13.24 -4.11 18.11
N TYR A 272 12.76 -3.13 17.36
CA TYR A 272 11.44 -2.51 17.50
C TYR A 272 10.72 -2.53 16.14
N PRO A 273 9.40 -2.52 16.09
CA PRO A 273 8.63 -2.59 14.85
C PRO A 273 8.61 -1.23 14.12
N ILE A 274 9.78 -0.67 13.89
CA ILE A 274 10.00 0.56 13.14
C ILE A 274 11.35 0.45 12.42
N SER A 275 11.43 0.96 11.19
CA SER A 275 12.69 0.98 10.44
C SER A 275 13.76 1.76 11.20
N ASN A 276 14.96 1.19 11.30
CA ASN A 276 16.11 1.85 11.92
C ASN A 276 16.61 3.09 11.15
N THR A 277 16.15 3.31 9.92
CA THR A 277 16.37 4.54 9.15
C THR A 277 15.42 5.68 9.54
N SER A 278 14.40 5.39 10.37
CA SER A 278 13.49 6.41 10.89
C SER A 278 14.16 7.20 12.02
N TRP A 279 13.98 8.52 12.00
CA TRP A 279 14.44 9.39 13.10
C TRP A 279 13.78 9.04 14.44
N ALA A 280 12.61 8.42 14.44
CA ALA A 280 11.86 8.01 15.64
C ALA A 280 12.23 6.60 16.13
N ALA A 281 13.13 5.89 15.43
CA ALA A 281 13.54 4.56 15.83
C ALA A 281 14.41 4.62 17.09
N PRO A 282 14.10 3.82 18.16
CA PRO A 282 14.93 3.73 19.34
C PRO A 282 16.37 3.32 18.97
N GLN A 283 17.33 4.03 19.52
CA GLN A 283 18.75 3.82 19.29
C GLN A 283 19.42 3.13 20.48
N PRO A 284 20.50 2.36 20.28
CA PRO A 284 21.24 1.72 21.37
C PRO A 284 21.76 2.70 22.44
N THR A 285 21.89 3.97 22.08
CA THR A 285 22.31 5.06 22.97
C THR A 285 21.20 5.70 23.78
N ASP A 286 19.95 5.38 23.46
CA ASP A 286 18.80 5.98 24.14
C ASP A 286 18.63 5.41 25.55
N VAL A 287 18.23 6.28 26.47
CA VAL A 287 17.93 5.85 27.83
C VAL A 287 16.74 4.90 27.82
N GLY A 288 16.91 3.73 28.42
CA GLY A 288 15.86 2.70 28.45
C GLY A 288 15.80 1.82 27.21
N TYR A 289 16.76 1.94 26.26
CA TYR A 289 16.84 1.00 25.14
C TYR A 289 17.02 -0.43 25.64
N GLN A 290 16.23 -1.34 25.11
CA GLN A 290 16.28 -2.76 25.43
C GLN A 290 16.28 -3.60 24.15
N ILE A 291 16.99 -4.70 24.19
CA ILE A 291 16.90 -5.71 23.13
C ILE A 291 15.62 -6.49 23.32
N ALA A 292 14.72 -6.38 22.36
CA ALA A 292 13.38 -6.94 22.45
C ALA A 292 13.31 -8.47 22.31
N TYR A 293 14.39 -9.10 21.78
CA TYR A 293 14.38 -10.51 21.43
C TYR A 293 15.61 -11.22 22.00
N SER A 294 15.41 -12.48 22.37
CA SER A 294 16.50 -13.36 22.82
C SER A 294 17.62 -13.47 21.77
N ARG A 295 18.84 -13.54 22.25
CA ARG A 295 20.05 -13.69 21.42
C ARG A 295 20.64 -15.09 21.46
N ASP A 296 20.17 -15.92 22.37
CA ASP A 296 20.66 -17.29 22.52
C ASP A 296 19.49 -18.29 22.62
N VAL A 297 19.85 -19.58 22.55
CA VAL A 297 18.90 -20.70 22.63
C VAL A 297 18.21 -20.84 23.99
N ASN A 298 18.71 -20.19 25.02
CA ASN A 298 18.15 -20.21 26.38
C ASN A 298 17.11 -19.08 26.59
N GLY A 299 16.96 -18.19 25.61
CA GLY A 299 16.00 -17.09 25.66
C GLY A 299 16.49 -15.84 26.38
N ASN A 300 17.81 -15.66 26.50
CA ASN A 300 18.43 -14.47 27.08
C ASN A 300 18.72 -13.39 26.04
#